data_46eff7fee774ed319cf9c9bcb8927fda
#
_entry.id   46eff7fee774ed319cf9c9bcb8927fda
#
_cell.length_a   1.000
_cell.length_b   1.000
_cell.length_c   1.000
_cell.angle_alpha   90.00
_cell.angle_beta   90.00
_cell.angle_gamma   90.00
#
_symmetry.space_group_name_H-M   'P 1'
#
loop_
_entity.id
_entity.type
_entity.pdbx_description
1 polymer ?
#
loop_
_entity_poly.entity_id
_entity_poly.type
_entity_poly.pdbx_seq_one_letter_code
_entity_poly.pdbx_strand_id
1 'polypeptide(L)'
;SNYRGYNADLDDTTSCQVYNNFPETGNSIDAVQSTSGIVPSYNGEIINAVYFSTSCGTTTTSDQVWGGSMPYTCTRIQNTALDIPYFSDEAAFRDFMDGKTDTDVVERNLPMYRWTVTYTEDEMRNAVETGLSRCSDVSATSVGKIKSIMVTGRDDSGLVKEVTITGDKGSVVVSGQSNIRVLFATDGKAITEQDGSELTGWTGV
;
A
#
# COMPACT_ATOMS: atom_id res chain seq x y z
N SER A 1 -17.88 18.33 -5.83
CA SER A 1 -17.45 17.55 -7.01
C SER A 1 -16.61 18.46 -7.91
N ASN A 2 -15.44 17.97 -8.32
CA ASN A 2 -14.54 18.68 -9.26
C ASN A 2 -15.12 18.74 -10.67
N TYR A 3 -16.24 18.06 -10.93
CA TYR A 3 -16.86 17.88 -12.26
C TYR A 3 -18.13 18.72 -12.48
N ARG A 4 -18.54 19.54 -11.50
CA ARG A 4 -19.73 20.38 -11.63
C ARG A 4 -19.71 21.29 -12.86
N GLY A 5 -18.55 21.76 -13.30
CA GLY A 5 -18.38 22.55 -14.52
C GLY A 5 -18.74 21.79 -15.82
N TYR A 6 -18.77 20.47 -15.76
CA TYR A 6 -19.14 19.55 -16.84
C TYR A 6 -20.54 18.95 -16.67
N ASN A 7 -21.30 19.43 -15.67
CA ASN A 7 -22.60 18.90 -15.30
C ASN A 7 -22.53 17.38 -14.99
N ALA A 8 -21.44 16.94 -14.34
CA ALA A 8 -21.20 15.58 -13.93
C ALA A 8 -20.82 15.54 -12.44
N ASP A 9 -21.09 14.44 -11.78
CA ASP A 9 -20.74 14.20 -10.38
C ASP A 9 -19.46 13.38 -10.24
N LEU A 10 -19.22 12.46 -11.18
CA LEU A 10 -18.11 11.50 -11.20
C LEU A 10 -17.53 11.40 -12.62
N ASP A 11 -16.37 10.77 -12.72
CA ASP A 11 -15.82 10.25 -13.97
C ASP A 11 -15.54 8.75 -13.88
N ASP A 12 -15.24 8.13 -15.01
CA ASP A 12 -14.95 6.70 -15.15
C ASP A 12 -13.43 6.39 -15.14
N THR A 13 -12.63 7.32 -14.62
CA THR A 13 -11.18 7.20 -14.55
C THR A 13 -10.69 6.84 -13.14
N THR A 14 -9.38 6.71 -12.98
CA THR A 14 -8.74 6.51 -11.67
C THR A 14 -8.94 7.67 -10.68
N SER A 15 -9.45 8.82 -11.14
CA SER A 15 -9.78 9.95 -10.26
C SER A 15 -11.02 9.69 -9.40
N CYS A 16 -11.93 8.84 -9.86
CA CYS A 16 -13.10 8.37 -9.11
C CYS A 16 -13.09 6.85 -9.02
N GLN A 17 -13.57 6.19 -10.06
CA GLN A 17 -13.60 4.73 -10.18
C GLN A 17 -13.54 4.34 -11.65
N VAL A 18 -12.54 3.55 -12.02
CA VAL A 18 -12.46 3.02 -13.39
C VAL A 18 -13.67 2.13 -13.67
N TYR A 19 -14.39 2.46 -14.73
CA TYR A 19 -15.55 1.71 -15.18
C TYR A 19 -15.33 1.22 -16.62
N ASN A 20 -15.17 -0.11 -16.76
CA ASN A 20 -14.80 -0.75 -18.03
C ASN A 20 -16.00 -1.37 -18.78
N ASN A 21 -17.23 -1.01 -18.43
CA ASN A 21 -18.45 -1.55 -19.05
C ASN A 21 -18.54 -3.09 -19.01
N PHE A 22 -18.06 -3.72 -17.94
CA PHE A 22 -18.24 -5.16 -17.78
C PHE A 22 -19.74 -5.50 -17.63
N PRO A 23 -20.17 -6.64 -18.16
CA PRO A 23 -21.54 -7.09 -17.98
C PRO A 23 -21.89 -7.25 -16.50
N GLU A 24 -23.09 -6.83 -16.14
CA GLU A 24 -23.63 -7.05 -14.81
C GLU A 24 -23.78 -8.57 -14.54
N THR A 25 -23.51 -8.97 -13.30
CA THR A 25 -23.77 -10.33 -12.83
C THR A 25 -24.92 -10.35 -11.83
N GLY A 26 -25.58 -11.47 -11.66
CA GLY A 26 -26.65 -11.61 -10.65
C GLY A 26 -26.17 -11.16 -9.27
N ASN A 27 -24.98 -11.58 -8.85
CA ASN A 27 -24.40 -11.21 -7.56
C ASN A 27 -24.15 -9.69 -7.42
N SER A 28 -23.70 -9.02 -8.47
CA SER A 28 -23.50 -7.56 -8.42
C SER A 28 -24.81 -6.79 -8.37
N ILE A 29 -25.82 -7.25 -9.11
CA ILE A 29 -27.18 -6.69 -9.08
C ILE A 29 -27.77 -6.84 -7.66
N ASP A 30 -27.72 -8.05 -7.11
CA ASP A 30 -28.25 -8.36 -5.77
C ASP A 30 -27.54 -7.52 -4.69
N ALA A 31 -26.21 -7.36 -4.78
CA ALA A 31 -25.43 -6.54 -3.86
C ALA A 31 -25.87 -5.07 -3.92
N VAL A 32 -26.02 -4.49 -5.10
CA VAL A 32 -26.46 -3.10 -5.28
C VAL A 32 -27.89 -2.91 -4.78
N GLN A 33 -28.80 -3.85 -5.08
CA GLN A 33 -30.18 -3.76 -4.64
C GLN A 33 -30.32 -3.89 -3.12
N SER A 34 -29.59 -4.81 -2.51
CA SER A 34 -29.65 -5.05 -1.06
C SER A 34 -29.05 -3.92 -0.23
N THR A 35 -28.16 -3.13 -0.82
CA THR A 35 -27.52 -1.98 -0.18
C THR A 35 -28.07 -0.63 -0.65
N SER A 36 -29.15 -0.62 -1.40
CA SER A 36 -29.78 0.60 -1.89
C SER A 36 -30.17 1.53 -0.73
N GLY A 37 -29.66 2.77 -0.77
CA GLY A 37 -29.90 3.76 0.30
C GLY A 37 -29.09 3.54 1.58
N ILE A 38 -28.24 2.51 1.64
CA ILE A 38 -27.34 2.24 2.77
C ILE A 38 -25.98 2.86 2.46
N VAL A 39 -25.51 3.75 3.33
CA VAL A 39 -24.20 4.41 3.20
C VAL A 39 -23.42 4.32 4.52
N PRO A 40 -22.09 4.17 4.47
CA PRO A 40 -21.27 4.24 5.67
C PRO A 40 -21.33 5.66 6.26
N SER A 41 -21.43 5.75 7.57
CA SER A 41 -21.43 7.03 8.28
C SER A 41 -20.60 6.98 9.55
N TYR A 42 -20.10 8.14 9.95
CA TYR A 42 -19.40 8.35 11.21
C TYR A 42 -19.97 9.59 11.90
N ASN A 43 -20.41 9.44 13.15
CA ASN A 43 -21.08 10.51 13.92
C ASN A 43 -22.25 11.19 13.19
N GLY A 44 -23.00 10.44 12.37
CA GLY A 44 -24.16 10.93 11.62
C GLY A 44 -23.82 11.57 10.26
N GLU A 45 -22.56 11.71 9.92
CA GLU A 45 -22.12 12.25 8.63
C GLU A 45 -21.68 11.11 7.69
N ILE A 46 -21.99 11.23 6.39
CA ILE A 46 -21.54 10.28 5.37
C ILE A 46 -20.02 10.38 5.25
N ILE A 47 -19.33 9.24 5.34
CA ILE A 47 -17.88 9.20 5.25
C ILE A 47 -17.37 9.15 3.79
N ASN A 48 -16.12 9.55 3.61
CA ASN A 48 -15.37 9.21 2.41
C ASN A 48 -14.89 7.75 2.52
N ALA A 49 -15.65 6.84 1.92
CA ALA A 49 -15.41 5.39 2.00
C ALA A 49 -14.27 5.00 1.06
N VAL A 50 -13.03 5.18 1.50
CA VAL A 50 -11.84 4.70 0.77
C VAL A 50 -11.78 3.18 0.76
N TYR A 51 -11.27 2.61 -0.31
CA TYR A 51 -11.17 1.16 -0.50
C TYR A 51 -9.91 0.77 -1.26
N PHE A 52 -9.60 -0.50 -1.25
CA PHE A 52 -8.47 -1.11 -1.96
C PHE A 52 -8.88 -2.49 -2.50
N SER A 53 -8.16 -3.00 -3.48
CA SER A 53 -8.44 -4.32 -4.06
C SER A 53 -7.94 -5.45 -3.17
N THR A 54 -6.74 -5.34 -2.64
CA THR A 54 -6.10 -6.35 -1.78
C THR A 54 -5.12 -5.66 -0.85
N SER A 55 -5.17 -6.01 0.43
CA SER A 55 -4.15 -5.60 1.40
C SER A 55 -3.08 -6.67 1.57
N CYS A 56 -2.03 -6.35 2.30
CA CYS A 56 -1.09 -7.36 2.77
C CYS A 56 -1.56 -8.07 4.06
N GLY A 57 -2.84 -7.96 4.39
CA GLY A 57 -3.48 -8.48 5.59
C GLY A 57 -3.59 -7.49 6.73
N THR A 58 -3.19 -6.23 6.51
CA THR A 58 -3.32 -5.15 7.49
C THR A 58 -3.82 -3.88 6.83
N THR A 59 -4.45 -3.03 7.63
CA THR A 59 -4.80 -1.64 7.25
C THR A 59 -4.05 -0.66 8.13
N THR A 60 -3.94 0.58 7.68
CA THR A 60 -3.36 1.68 8.43
C THR A 60 -4.30 2.89 8.44
N THR A 61 -3.94 3.93 9.17
CA THR A 61 -4.72 5.16 9.25
C THR A 61 -4.45 6.10 8.08
N SER A 62 -5.41 6.94 7.76
CA SER A 62 -5.32 7.86 6.62
C SER A 62 -4.18 8.88 6.72
N ASP A 63 -3.83 9.30 7.94
CA ASP A 63 -2.73 10.23 8.18
C ASP A 63 -1.37 9.62 7.81
N GLN A 64 -1.20 8.31 7.95
CA GLN A 64 0.03 7.62 7.55
C GLN A 64 0.20 7.53 6.03
N VAL A 65 -0.90 7.54 5.28
CA VAL A 65 -0.89 7.39 3.82
C VAL A 65 -1.00 8.74 3.10
N TRP A 66 -1.92 9.59 3.53
CA TRP A 66 -2.28 10.83 2.82
C TRP A 66 -1.99 12.11 3.62
N GLY A 67 -1.49 12.00 4.85
CA GLY A 67 -1.19 13.13 5.73
C GLY A 67 -2.41 13.81 6.35
N GLY A 68 -3.62 13.35 6.04
CA GLY A 68 -4.87 13.86 6.60
C GLY A 68 -5.57 12.84 7.50
N SER A 69 -6.00 13.23 8.70
CA SER A 69 -6.69 12.33 9.62
C SER A 69 -8.16 12.19 9.25
N MET A 70 -8.58 10.94 9.01
CA MET A 70 -9.98 10.52 8.96
C MET A 70 -10.26 9.64 10.18
N PRO A 71 -11.06 10.09 11.15
CA PRO A 71 -11.19 9.42 12.46
C PRO A 71 -11.85 8.04 12.41
N TYR A 72 -12.36 7.66 11.25
CA TYR A 72 -12.97 6.34 10.99
C TYR A 72 -12.02 5.36 10.30
N THR A 73 -10.78 5.77 9.97
CA THR A 73 -9.74 4.84 9.49
C THR A 73 -8.92 4.33 10.67
N CYS A 74 -8.60 3.06 10.66
CA CYS A 74 -7.88 2.44 11.77
C CYS A 74 -6.82 1.44 11.29
N THR A 75 -5.82 1.26 12.12
CA THR A 75 -4.87 0.15 12.00
C THR A 75 -5.56 -1.13 12.45
N ARG A 76 -5.54 -2.16 11.61
CA ARG A 76 -6.13 -3.45 11.93
C ARG A 76 -5.51 -4.59 11.13
N ILE A 77 -5.32 -5.74 11.78
CA ILE A 77 -5.05 -7.00 11.09
C ILE A 77 -6.39 -7.52 10.56
N GLN A 78 -6.45 -7.85 9.27
CA GLN A 78 -7.65 -8.28 8.55
C GLN A 78 -7.94 -9.77 8.80
N ASN A 79 -8.12 -10.16 10.05
CA ASN A 79 -8.45 -11.54 10.41
C ASN A 79 -9.88 -11.69 10.93
N THR A 80 -10.39 -12.92 10.93
CA THR A 80 -11.75 -13.24 11.37
C THR A 80 -11.82 -13.65 12.84
N ALA A 81 -10.71 -14.06 13.45
CA ALA A 81 -10.68 -14.73 14.73
C ALA A 81 -10.13 -13.86 15.88
N LEU A 82 -9.29 -12.90 15.57
CA LEU A 82 -8.57 -12.15 16.59
C LEU A 82 -8.75 -10.64 16.37
N ASP A 83 -9.19 -9.96 17.39
CA ASP A 83 -9.22 -8.50 17.41
C ASP A 83 -7.84 -7.96 17.84
N ILE A 84 -6.81 -8.30 17.05
CA ILE A 84 -5.44 -7.79 17.22
C ILE A 84 -5.32 -6.56 16.34
N PRO A 85 -5.27 -5.36 16.92
CA PRO A 85 -5.27 -4.13 16.14
C PRO A 85 -3.89 -3.82 15.52
N TYR A 86 -2.81 -4.36 16.06
CA TYR A 86 -1.43 -4.04 15.66
C TYR A 86 -0.45 -5.16 16.03
N PHE A 87 0.77 -5.08 15.50
CA PHE A 87 1.87 -5.98 15.87
C PHE A 87 2.58 -5.51 17.13
N SER A 88 2.97 -6.47 17.98
CA SER A 88 3.68 -6.16 19.23
C SER A 88 5.11 -5.68 19.00
N ASP A 89 5.74 -6.19 17.94
CA ASP A 89 7.14 -5.90 17.60
C ASP A 89 7.47 -6.32 16.16
N GLU A 90 8.68 -6.04 15.71
CA GLU A 90 9.18 -6.39 14.37
C GLU A 90 9.20 -7.91 14.12
N ALA A 91 9.41 -8.74 15.16
CA ALA A 91 9.42 -10.18 14.99
C ALA A 91 8.01 -10.71 14.71
N ALA A 92 7.01 -10.23 15.44
CA ALA A 92 5.60 -10.55 15.20
C ALA A 92 5.16 -10.13 13.78
N PHE A 93 5.58 -8.96 13.33
CA PHE A 93 5.32 -8.50 11.96
C PHE A 93 5.98 -9.42 10.92
N ARG A 94 7.24 -9.80 11.12
CA ARG A 94 7.95 -10.72 10.20
C ARG A 94 7.30 -12.09 10.16
N ASP A 95 6.93 -12.66 11.29
CA ASP A 95 6.22 -13.94 11.35
C ASP A 95 4.88 -13.89 10.62
N PHE A 96 4.18 -12.77 10.70
CA PHE A 96 2.97 -12.53 9.92
C PHE A 96 3.27 -12.45 8.41
N MET A 97 4.26 -11.67 8.00
CA MET A 97 4.65 -11.54 6.58
C MET A 97 5.20 -12.86 6.00
N ASP A 98 5.86 -13.68 6.81
CA ASP A 98 6.34 -15.01 6.42
C ASP A 98 5.23 -16.08 6.36
N GLY A 99 3.98 -15.71 6.63
CA GLY A 99 2.83 -16.63 6.59
C GLY A 99 2.71 -17.60 7.76
N LYS A 100 3.39 -17.31 8.88
CA LYS A 100 3.36 -18.17 10.07
C LYS A 100 2.14 -17.91 10.97
N THR A 101 1.67 -16.66 10.98
CA THR A 101 0.60 -16.20 11.89
C THR A 101 -0.57 -15.54 11.18
N ASP A 102 -0.68 -15.68 9.85
CA ASP A 102 -1.71 -15.08 9.01
C ASP A 102 -2.83 -16.03 8.60
N THR A 103 -2.98 -17.17 9.27
CA THR A 103 -3.88 -18.26 8.88
C THR A 103 -5.35 -17.84 8.75
N ASP A 104 -5.77 -16.88 9.56
CA ASP A 104 -7.15 -16.41 9.63
C ASP A 104 -7.39 -15.09 8.87
N VAL A 105 -6.43 -14.65 8.07
CA VAL A 105 -6.57 -13.43 7.28
C VAL A 105 -7.52 -13.65 6.11
N VAL A 106 -8.49 -12.76 5.96
CA VAL A 106 -9.57 -12.87 4.97
C VAL A 106 -9.03 -12.93 3.54
N GLU A 107 -7.98 -12.17 3.25
CA GLU A 107 -7.40 -12.02 1.91
C GLU A 107 -6.30 -13.03 1.59
N ARG A 108 -5.95 -13.92 2.52
CA ARG A 108 -4.79 -14.83 2.43
C ARG A 108 -4.69 -15.62 1.13
N ASN A 109 -5.82 -15.94 0.52
CA ASN A 109 -5.86 -16.75 -0.71
C ASN A 109 -5.98 -15.90 -1.98
N LEU A 110 -5.92 -14.57 -1.89
CA LEU A 110 -5.93 -13.72 -3.07
C LEU A 110 -4.53 -13.67 -3.70
N PRO A 111 -4.41 -13.67 -5.04
CA PRO A 111 -3.11 -13.73 -5.73
C PRO A 111 -2.13 -12.66 -5.26
N MET A 112 -2.57 -11.40 -5.17
CA MET A 112 -1.75 -10.26 -4.80
C MET A 112 -1.57 -10.06 -3.29
N TYR A 113 -2.03 -11.00 -2.45
CA TYR A 113 -1.92 -10.89 -1.00
C TYR A 113 -0.46 -10.82 -0.53
N ARG A 114 0.39 -11.64 -1.13
CA ARG A 114 1.85 -11.64 -0.93
C ARG A 114 2.53 -11.73 -2.28
N TRP A 115 3.56 -10.97 -2.44
CA TRP A 115 4.39 -11.01 -3.64
C TRP A 115 5.85 -10.70 -3.32
N THR A 116 6.73 -11.09 -4.18
CA THR A 116 8.17 -10.94 -4.02
C THR A 116 8.80 -10.36 -5.28
N VAL A 117 9.73 -9.44 -5.11
CA VAL A 117 10.63 -8.99 -6.17
C VAL A 117 12.05 -9.27 -5.73
N THR A 118 12.83 -9.88 -6.62
CA THR A 118 14.22 -10.21 -6.34
C THR A 118 15.14 -9.24 -7.06
N TYR A 119 16.07 -8.68 -6.32
CA TYR A 119 17.13 -7.81 -6.83
C TYR A 119 18.50 -8.40 -6.53
N THR A 120 19.42 -8.30 -7.47
CA THR A 120 20.84 -8.40 -7.14
C THR A 120 21.26 -7.15 -6.36
N GLU A 121 22.43 -7.20 -5.73
CA GLU A 121 22.95 -6.05 -4.98
C GLU A 121 23.10 -4.79 -5.85
N ASP A 122 23.59 -4.95 -7.08
CA ASP A 122 23.76 -3.84 -8.01
C ASP A 122 22.43 -3.29 -8.52
N GLU A 123 21.45 -4.16 -8.81
CA GLU A 123 20.10 -3.72 -9.19
C GLU A 123 19.42 -2.95 -8.06
N MET A 124 19.49 -3.45 -6.82
CA MET A 124 18.91 -2.75 -5.66
C MET A 124 19.57 -1.39 -5.44
N ARG A 125 20.91 -1.33 -5.57
CA ARG A 125 21.64 -0.06 -5.48
C ARG A 125 21.17 0.94 -6.53
N ASN A 126 21.08 0.52 -7.77
CA ASN A 126 20.65 1.37 -8.89
C ASN A 126 19.17 1.82 -8.71
N ALA A 127 18.30 0.93 -8.28
CA ALA A 127 16.89 1.26 -8.01
C ALA A 127 16.78 2.34 -6.93
N VAL A 128 17.50 2.17 -5.82
CA VAL A 128 17.48 3.15 -4.71
C VAL A 128 18.14 4.47 -5.11
N GLU A 129 19.24 4.48 -5.85
CA GLU A 129 19.85 5.71 -6.36
C GLU A 129 18.89 6.48 -7.29
N THR A 130 18.22 5.75 -8.18
CA THR A 130 17.19 6.34 -9.06
C THR A 130 16.00 6.85 -8.25
N GLY A 131 15.50 6.05 -7.30
CA GLY A 131 14.40 6.40 -6.41
C GLY A 131 14.69 7.65 -5.58
N LEU A 132 15.88 7.76 -5.01
CA LEU A 132 16.31 8.95 -4.25
C LEU A 132 16.20 10.25 -5.07
N SER A 133 16.50 10.20 -6.35
CA SER A 133 16.39 11.38 -7.23
C SER A 133 14.96 11.81 -7.50
N ARG A 134 13.99 10.93 -7.26
CA ARG A 134 12.54 11.16 -7.46
C ARG A 134 11.81 11.50 -6.17
N CYS A 135 12.43 11.26 -5.00
CA CYS A 135 11.80 11.58 -3.72
C CYS A 135 11.64 13.10 -3.57
N SER A 136 10.44 13.54 -3.17
CA SER A 136 10.22 14.89 -2.68
C SER A 136 10.86 15.03 -1.30
N ASP A 137 11.32 16.21 -0.94
CA ASP A 137 11.83 16.56 0.41
C ASP A 137 13.14 15.86 0.84
N VAL A 138 13.69 14.99 0.01
CA VAL A 138 15.05 14.50 0.18
C VAL A 138 15.95 15.47 -0.56
N SER A 139 16.68 16.32 0.16
CA SER A 139 17.74 17.10 -0.49
C SER A 139 18.71 16.06 -1.09
N ALA A 140 19.02 16.20 -2.37
CA ALA A 140 19.90 15.31 -3.10
C ALA A 140 21.35 15.40 -2.58
N THR A 141 21.53 15.18 -1.29
CA THR A 141 22.82 15.01 -0.67
C THR A 141 23.30 13.65 -1.16
N SER A 142 24.23 13.66 -2.09
CA SER A 142 24.84 12.43 -2.55
C SER A 142 25.37 11.66 -1.36
N VAL A 143 24.71 10.57 -1.00
CA VAL A 143 25.21 9.63 0.03
C VAL A 143 26.49 8.92 -0.44
N GLY A 144 26.85 9.13 -1.70
CA GLY A 144 27.94 8.42 -2.34
C GLY A 144 27.56 7.00 -2.71
N LYS A 145 28.52 6.08 -2.74
CA LYS A 145 28.24 4.67 -3.02
C LYS A 145 27.46 4.04 -1.87
N ILE A 146 26.23 3.56 -2.15
CA ILE A 146 25.35 2.96 -1.15
C ILE A 146 26.02 1.70 -0.56
N LYS A 147 26.01 1.61 0.77
CA LYS A 147 26.54 0.49 1.55
C LYS A 147 25.46 -0.27 2.32
N SER A 148 24.40 0.43 2.75
CA SER A 148 23.30 -0.22 3.44
C SER A 148 21.98 0.52 3.21
N ILE A 149 20.91 -0.25 3.24
CA ILE A 149 19.52 0.19 3.16
C ILE A 149 18.80 -0.49 4.31
N MET A 150 18.22 0.28 5.22
CA MET A 150 17.60 -0.27 6.42
C MET A 150 16.23 0.35 6.65
N VAL A 151 15.21 -0.46 6.91
CA VAL A 151 13.95 0.03 7.45
C VAL A 151 14.21 0.44 8.90
N THR A 152 14.04 1.72 9.20
CA THR A 152 14.30 2.31 10.53
C THR A 152 13.04 2.75 11.25
N GLY A 153 11.88 2.73 10.58
CA GLY A 153 10.59 3.03 11.22
C GLY A 153 9.44 2.33 10.51
N ARG A 154 8.51 1.82 11.31
CA ARG A 154 7.20 1.32 10.88
C ARG A 154 6.10 1.93 11.73
N ASP A 155 4.87 1.92 11.21
CA ASP A 155 3.71 2.15 12.03
C ASP A 155 3.19 0.83 12.66
N ASP A 156 2.13 0.91 13.44
CA ASP A 156 1.53 -0.24 14.13
C ASP A 156 0.96 -1.30 13.17
N SER A 157 0.70 -0.94 11.90
CA SER A 157 0.28 -1.87 10.85
C SER A 157 1.42 -2.61 10.18
N GLY A 158 2.65 -2.24 10.48
CA GLY A 158 3.85 -2.69 9.78
C GLY A 158 4.21 -1.86 8.54
N LEU A 159 3.41 -0.85 8.17
CA LEU A 159 3.73 0.06 7.08
C LEU A 159 5.08 0.73 7.33
N VAL A 160 5.96 0.70 6.33
CA VAL A 160 7.27 1.36 6.42
C VAL A 160 7.08 2.88 6.41
N LYS A 161 7.56 3.53 7.46
CA LYS A 161 7.53 5.00 7.64
C LYS A 161 8.85 5.64 7.29
N GLU A 162 9.94 4.95 7.59
CA GLU A 162 11.29 5.47 7.41
C GLU A 162 12.24 4.40 6.91
N VAL A 163 13.11 4.80 6.00
CA VAL A 163 14.23 4.01 5.49
C VAL A 163 15.49 4.84 5.60
N THR A 164 16.51 4.31 6.26
CA THR A 164 17.85 4.94 6.30
C THR A 164 18.73 4.31 5.23
N ILE A 165 19.27 5.15 4.38
CA ILE A 165 20.23 4.81 3.33
C ILE A 165 21.59 5.36 3.72
N THR A 166 22.57 4.49 3.84
CA THR A 166 23.96 4.87 4.20
C THR A 166 24.89 4.56 3.04
N GLY A 167 25.71 5.52 2.70
CA GLY A 167 26.77 5.40 1.73
C GLY A 167 28.14 5.80 2.28
N ASP A 168 29.13 5.92 1.40
CA ASP A 168 30.50 6.27 1.79
C ASP A 168 30.69 7.76 2.08
N LYS A 169 29.72 8.62 1.76
CA LYS A 169 29.74 10.08 2.00
C LYS A 169 28.75 10.55 3.07
N GLY A 170 27.93 9.65 3.59
CA GLY A 170 26.95 10.00 4.62
C GLY A 170 25.72 9.12 4.58
N SER A 171 24.70 9.57 5.31
CA SER A 171 23.42 8.88 5.38
C SER A 171 22.27 9.84 5.12
N VAL A 172 21.17 9.32 4.62
CA VAL A 172 19.91 10.03 4.45
C VAL A 172 18.75 9.19 4.99
N VAL A 173 17.78 9.83 5.60
CA VAL A 173 16.52 9.20 6.00
C VAL A 173 15.46 9.60 4.98
N VAL A 174 14.81 8.61 4.39
CA VAL A 174 13.65 8.78 3.50
C VAL A 174 12.41 8.44 4.29
N SER A 175 11.48 9.37 4.36
CA SER A 175 10.22 9.20 5.09
C SER A 175 9.01 9.52 4.21
N GLY A 176 7.85 9.05 4.67
CA GLY A 176 6.58 9.20 3.97
C GLY A 176 6.32 8.13 2.90
N GLN A 177 5.09 7.66 2.91
CA GLN A 177 4.64 6.53 2.08
C GLN A 177 4.93 6.74 0.58
N SER A 178 4.67 7.94 0.05
CA SER A 178 4.91 8.25 -1.36
C SER A 178 6.39 8.16 -1.75
N ASN A 179 7.29 8.69 -0.91
CA ASN A 179 8.73 8.63 -1.15
C ASN A 179 9.25 7.18 -1.06
N ILE A 180 8.77 6.41 -0.08
CA ILE A 180 9.18 5.01 0.10
C ILE A 180 8.73 4.16 -1.08
N ARG A 181 7.53 4.37 -1.61
CA ARG A 181 7.06 3.71 -2.83
C ARG A 181 7.96 4.02 -4.04
N VAL A 182 8.31 5.28 -4.21
CA VAL A 182 9.21 5.70 -5.30
C VAL A 182 10.61 5.13 -5.12
N LEU A 183 11.09 5.04 -3.87
CA LEU A 183 12.41 4.50 -3.56
C LEU A 183 12.58 3.03 -3.97
N PHE A 184 11.51 2.24 -3.82
CA PHE A 184 11.49 0.81 -4.12
C PHE A 184 10.63 0.46 -5.34
N ALA A 185 10.43 1.40 -6.25
CA ALA A 185 9.69 1.14 -7.47
C ALA A 185 10.29 -0.05 -8.24
N THR A 186 9.44 -0.96 -8.68
CA THR A 186 9.87 -2.21 -9.33
C THR A 186 10.39 -1.99 -10.75
N ASP A 187 10.03 -0.88 -11.38
CA ASP A 187 10.49 -0.39 -12.69
C ASP A 187 10.60 -1.50 -13.78
N GLY A 188 9.52 -2.30 -13.88
CA GLY A 188 9.40 -3.34 -14.90
C GLY A 188 10.01 -4.69 -14.56
N LYS A 189 10.51 -4.89 -13.33
CA LYS A 189 10.88 -6.23 -12.87
C LYS A 189 9.63 -7.11 -12.72
N ALA A 190 9.79 -8.39 -13.02
CA ALA A 190 8.76 -9.37 -12.71
C ALA A 190 8.55 -9.45 -11.19
N ILE A 191 7.31 -9.55 -10.78
CA ILE A 191 6.94 -9.91 -9.42
C ILE A 191 6.48 -11.36 -9.40
N THR A 192 6.82 -12.08 -8.35
CA THR A 192 6.32 -13.43 -8.09
C THR A 192 5.21 -13.34 -7.07
N GLU A 193 4.00 -13.73 -7.44
CA GLU A 193 2.85 -13.81 -6.56
C GLU A 193 2.97 -15.00 -5.59
N GLN A 194 2.13 -15.04 -4.57
CA GLN A 194 2.23 -16.10 -3.55
C GLN A 194 1.97 -17.52 -4.07
N ASP A 195 1.26 -17.67 -5.19
CA ASP A 195 1.02 -18.96 -5.85
C ASP A 195 2.17 -19.39 -6.78
N GLY A 196 3.22 -18.56 -6.89
CA GLY A 196 4.38 -18.77 -7.74
C GLY A 196 4.20 -18.27 -9.18
N SER A 197 3.05 -17.69 -9.53
CA SER A 197 2.87 -17.07 -10.84
C SER A 197 3.70 -15.79 -10.95
N GLU A 198 4.11 -15.45 -12.18
CA GLU A 198 4.86 -14.24 -12.47
C GLU A 198 3.99 -13.20 -13.17
N LEU A 199 4.01 -12.00 -12.66
CA LEU A 199 3.40 -10.82 -13.28
C LEU A 199 4.51 -9.90 -13.82
N THR A 200 4.49 -9.67 -15.13
CA THR A 200 5.43 -8.79 -15.81
C THR A 200 4.79 -7.46 -16.20
N GLY A 201 5.62 -6.42 -16.34
CA GLY A 201 5.12 -5.09 -16.71
C GLY A 201 4.41 -4.33 -15.58
N TRP A 202 4.49 -4.84 -14.36
CA TRP A 202 4.00 -4.14 -13.18
C TRP A 202 4.82 -2.87 -12.93
N THR A 203 4.15 -1.72 -12.88
CA THR A 203 4.78 -0.40 -12.65
C THR A 203 4.35 0.24 -11.34
N GLY A 204 3.50 -0.44 -10.56
CA GLY A 204 2.98 0.04 -9.30
C GLY A 204 3.61 -0.66 -8.09
N VAL A 205 4.04 0.08 -7.11
CA VAL A 205 4.30 -0.37 -5.75
C VAL A 205 3.37 0.38 -4.82
#